data_de1e6a1e0cabf60bb7bd2f86725363c3
#
_entry.id   de1e6a1e0cabf60bb7bd2f86725363c3
#
_cell.length_a   1.000
_cell.length_b   1.000
_cell.length_c   1.000
_cell.angle_alpha   90.00
_cell.angle_beta   90.00
_cell.angle_gamma   90.00
#
_symmetry.space_group_name_H-M   'P 1'
#
loop_
_entity.id
_entity.type
_entity.pdbx_description
1 polymer ?
#
loop_
_entity_poly.entity_id
_entity_poly.type
_entity_poly.pdbx_seq_one_letter_code
_entity_poly.pdbx_strand_id
1 'polypeptide(L)'
;MPLFSHRLNPPLRDWQGRTAWILGASSGIGRATAEALYKQGAGVIVSARQGDALQDFVQGHPGCLALPLDVTDAPAVAAAAQAVRAHAGKAPDLVLYCAGHYRPLRTTAFDLAAMQQHLAVNYGGALHLLDAVLPMLLA
;
A
#
# COMPACT_ATOMS: atom_id res chain seq x y z
N MET A 1 -8.26 30.36 -27.84
CA MET A 1 -7.93 30.08 -26.45
C MET A 1 -8.00 28.56 -26.23
N PRO A 2 -6.94 27.84 -25.97
CA PRO A 2 -7.05 26.40 -25.74
C PRO A 2 -7.60 26.16 -24.33
N LEU A 3 -8.88 25.77 -24.26
CA LEU A 3 -9.62 25.49 -23.02
C LEU A 3 -9.10 24.25 -22.24
N PHE A 4 -8.06 23.57 -22.71
CA PHE A 4 -7.57 22.29 -22.14
C PHE A 4 -6.04 22.19 -22.01
N SER A 5 -5.35 23.30 -21.69
CA SER A 5 -3.90 23.24 -21.51
C SER A 5 -3.44 22.73 -20.12
N HIS A 6 -4.34 22.52 -19.17
CA HIS A 6 -4.02 21.94 -17.88
C HIS A 6 -4.35 20.45 -17.89
N ARG A 7 -3.33 19.62 -17.80
CA ARG A 7 -3.54 18.19 -17.56
C ARG A 7 -4.31 18.04 -16.26
N LEU A 8 -5.47 17.40 -16.32
CA LEU A 8 -6.30 17.12 -15.14
C LEU A 8 -5.54 16.31 -14.07
N ASN A 9 -4.49 15.61 -14.49
CA ASN A 9 -3.65 14.79 -13.61
C ASN A 9 -2.18 14.94 -14.02
N PRO A 10 -1.48 16.00 -13.54
CA PRO A 10 -0.07 16.20 -13.85
C PRO A 10 0.76 15.07 -13.24
N PRO A 11 1.79 14.55 -13.94
CA PRO A 11 2.66 13.51 -13.39
C PRO A 11 3.43 14.06 -12.18
N LEU A 12 3.42 13.31 -11.08
CA LEU A 12 4.31 13.54 -9.95
C LEU A 12 5.73 13.13 -10.36
N ARG A 13 6.62 14.09 -10.51
CA ARG A 13 8.00 13.86 -10.94
C ARG A 13 9.03 14.06 -9.84
N ASP A 14 8.65 14.80 -8.81
CA ASP A 14 9.50 15.08 -7.67
C ASP A 14 8.97 14.32 -6.43
N TRP A 15 9.76 13.38 -5.96
CA TRP A 15 9.46 12.55 -4.81
C TRP A 15 10.31 12.89 -3.59
N GLN A 16 11.21 13.87 -3.68
CA GLN A 16 12.01 14.33 -2.54
C GLN A 16 11.11 14.88 -1.44
N GLY A 17 11.28 14.36 -0.22
CA GLY A 17 10.46 14.74 0.94
C GLY A 17 9.00 14.28 0.92
N ARG A 18 8.62 13.46 -0.06
CA ARG A 18 7.32 12.81 -0.12
C ARG A 18 7.37 11.42 0.49
N THR A 19 6.27 10.97 1.04
CA THR A 19 6.14 9.66 1.67
C THR A 19 5.10 8.82 0.92
N ALA A 20 5.48 7.57 0.63
CA ALA A 20 4.59 6.58 0.02
C ALA A 20 4.43 5.37 0.95
N TRP A 21 3.18 4.98 1.22
CA TRP A 21 2.84 3.75 1.92
C TRP A 21 2.29 2.71 0.94
N ILE A 22 2.95 1.55 0.86
CA ILE A 22 2.64 0.50 -0.13
C ILE A 22 2.26 -0.79 0.60
N LEU A 23 1.02 -1.21 0.44
CA LEU A 23 0.49 -2.46 0.99
C LEU A 23 0.57 -3.55 -0.10
N GLY A 24 1.09 -4.72 0.27
CA GLY A 24 1.38 -5.80 -0.67
C GLY A 24 2.77 -5.66 -1.32
N ALA A 25 3.75 -5.17 -0.55
CA ALA A 25 5.09 -4.85 -1.03
C ALA A 25 6.12 -5.98 -0.80
N SER A 26 5.70 -7.19 -0.42
CA SER A 26 6.62 -8.33 -0.27
C SER A 26 7.19 -8.83 -1.60
N SER A 27 6.48 -8.63 -2.71
CA SER A 27 6.86 -9.11 -4.04
C SER A 27 6.14 -8.36 -5.16
N GLY A 28 6.44 -8.69 -6.40
CA GLY A 28 5.69 -8.27 -7.59
C GLY A 28 5.61 -6.76 -7.77
N ILE A 29 4.43 -6.29 -8.17
CA ILE A 29 4.18 -4.87 -8.52
C ILE A 29 4.42 -3.94 -7.32
N GLY A 30 3.92 -4.33 -6.13
CA GLY A 30 4.09 -3.50 -4.93
C GLY A 30 5.57 -3.28 -4.58
N ARG A 31 6.38 -4.35 -4.59
CA ARG A 31 7.82 -4.25 -4.33
C ARG A 31 8.54 -3.43 -5.39
N ALA A 32 8.28 -3.69 -6.66
CA ALA A 32 8.92 -2.94 -7.77
C ALA A 32 8.56 -1.44 -7.71
N THR A 33 7.32 -1.11 -7.35
CA THR A 33 6.90 0.28 -7.16
C THR A 33 7.61 0.93 -5.96
N ALA A 34 7.75 0.21 -4.84
CA ALA A 34 8.48 0.69 -3.68
C ALA A 34 9.94 1.02 -4.02
N GLU A 35 10.63 0.13 -4.75
CA GLU A 35 12.00 0.34 -5.23
C GLU A 35 12.10 1.55 -6.16
N ALA A 36 11.16 1.69 -7.10
CA ALA A 36 11.14 2.80 -8.04
C ALA A 36 10.94 4.16 -7.34
N LEU A 37 10.04 4.23 -6.36
CA LEU A 37 9.79 5.45 -5.58
C LEU A 37 10.97 5.80 -4.69
N TYR A 38 11.57 4.81 -4.05
CA TYR A 38 12.78 5.02 -3.25
C TYR A 38 13.92 5.60 -4.09
N LYS A 39 14.17 5.06 -5.28
CA LYS A 39 15.18 5.58 -6.22
C LYS A 39 14.93 7.02 -6.65
N GLN A 40 13.68 7.49 -6.59
CA GLN A 40 13.29 8.87 -6.87
C GLN A 40 13.33 9.77 -5.63
N GLY A 41 13.74 9.25 -4.48
CA GLY A 41 13.92 10.03 -3.24
C GLY A 41 12.70 10.07 -2.33
N ALA A 42 11.68 9.25 -2.56
CA ALA A 42 10.57 9.11 -1.63
C ALA A 42 10.99 8.42 -0.33
N GLY A 43 10.43 8.82 0.78
CA GLY A 43 10.35 8.02 1.99
C GLY A 43 9.34 6.89 1.76
N VAL A 44 9.78 5.63 1.86
CA VAL A 44 8.91 4.49 1.54
C VAL A 44 8.59 3.67 2.79
N ILE A 45 7.31 3.37 2.97
CA ILE A 45 6.79 2.48 4.01
C ILE A 45 6.17 1.28 3.32
N VAL A 46 6.58 0.08 3.72
CA VAL A 46 6.16 -1.16 3.09
C VAL A 46 5.39 -2.05 4.06
N SER A 47 4.27 -2.60 3.62
CA SER A 47 3.44 -3.50 4.40
C SER A 47 3.09 -4.75 3.61
N ALA A 48 3.15 -5.89 4.27
CA ALA A 48 2.68 -7.19 3.81
C ALA A 48 2.63 -8.14 5.02
N ARG A 49 2.02 -9.32 4.84
CA ARG A 49 2.00 -10.36 5.89
C ARG A 49 3.38 -10.96 6.16
N GLN A 50 4.20 -11.09 5.13
CA GLN A 50 5.53 -11.69 5.19
C GLN A 50 6.57 -10.67 5.69
N GLY A 51 6.79 -10.64 7.00
CA GLY A 51 7.70 -9.70 7.65
C GLY A 51 9.14 -9.81 7.16
N ASP A 52 9.65 -11.03 6.93
CA ASP A 52 11.03 -11.26 6.48
C ASP A 52 11.32 -10.57 5.13
N ALA A 53 10.39 -10.72 4.15
CA ALA A 53 10.53 -10.06 2.85
C ALA A 53 10.52 -8.53 2.95
N LEU A 54 9.82 -7.97 3.94
CA LEU A 54 9.82 -6.53 4.21
C LEU A 54 11.12 -6.09 4.88
N GLN A 55 11.67 -6.90 5.79
CA GLN A 55 12.95 -6.63 6.43
C GLN A 55 14.09 -6.65 5.40
N ASP A 56 14.10 -7.62 4.48
CA ASP A 56 15.06 -7.65 3.36
C ASP A 56 14.99 -6.36 2.51
N PHE A 57 13.78 -5.86 2.27
CA PHE A 57 13.60 -4.59 1.55
C PHE A 57 14.24 -3.43 2.33
N VAL A 58 13.93 -3.29 3.59
CA VAL A 58 14.40 -2.17 4.44
C VAL A 58 15.92 -2.22 4.63
N GLN A 59 16.51 -3.41 4.74
CA GLN A 59 17.98 -3.55 4.83
C GLN A 59 18.69 -2.98 3.59
N GLY A 60 18.11 -3.17 2.42
CA GLY A 60 18.63 -2.63 1.16
C GLY A 60 18.26 -1.15 0.90
N HIS A 61 17.35 -0.58 1.69
CA HIS A 61 16.79 0.76 1.46
C HIS A 61 16.74 1.57 2.78
N PRO A 62 17.87 2.13 3.23
CA PRO A 62 17.93 2.91 4.46
C PRO A 62 16.89 4.02 4.53
N GLY A 63 16.27 4.18 5.71
CA GLY A 63 15.22 5.17 5.93
C GLY A 63 13.80 4.69 5.59
N CYS A 64 13.65 3.50 5.00
CA CYS A 64 12.35 2.88 4.82
C CYS A 64 11.85 2.23 6.12
N LEU A 65 10.53 2.08 6.24
CA LEU A 65 9.88 1.42 7.38
C LEU A 65 9.14 0.15 6.89
N ALA A 66 9.36 -0.96 7.61
CA ALA A 66 8.59 -2.19 7.42
C ALA A 66 7.50 -2.29 8.49
N LEU A 67 6.25 -2.44 8.05
CA LEU A 67 5.09 -2.67 8.92
C LEU A 67 4.40 -3.97 8.49
N PRO A 68 4.74 -5.12 9.10
CA PRO A 68 4.02 -6.36 8.87
C PRO A 68 2.53 -6.20 9.17
N LEU A 69 1.67 -6.61 8.25
CA LEU A 69 0.24 -6.31 8.32
C LEU A 69 -0.58 -7.32 7.53
N ASP A 70 -1.62 -7.86 8.16
CA ASP A 70 -2.72 -8.52 7.48
C ASP A 70 -3.84 -7.48 7.21
N VAL A 71 -4.11 -7.22 5.94
CA VAL A 71 -5.13 -6.22 5.53
C VAL A 71 -6.56 -6.64 5.89
N THR A 72 -6.79 -7.90 6.23
CA THR A 72 -8.11 -8.38 6.69
C THR A 72 -8.39 -8.07 8.14
N ASP A 73 -7.38 -7.64 8.90
CA ASP A 73 -7.48 -7.21 10.30
C ASP A 73 -7.65 -5.68 10.37
N ALA A 74 -8.88 -5.21 10.45
CA ALA A 74 -9.20 -3.78 10.47
C ALA A 74 -8.52 -3.02 11.63
N PRO A 75 -8.51 -3.49 12.88
CA PRO A 75 -7.75 -2.86 13.96
C PRO A 75 -6.25 -2.75 13.67
N ALA A 76 -5.63 -3.79 13.09
CA ALA A 76 -4.23 -3.76 12.71
C ALA A 76 -3.96 -2.73 11.60
N VAL A 77 -4.85 -2.61 10.62
CA VAL A 77 -4.75 -1.59 9.56
C VAL A 77 -4.84 -0.18 10.14
N ALA A 78 -5.76 0.06 11.07
CA ALA A 78 -5.89 1.34 11.75
C ALA A 78 -4.62 1.71 12.56
N ALA A 79 -4.07 0.76 13.29
CA ALA A 79 -2.82 0.94 14.04
C ALA A 79 -1.63 1.21 13.11
N ALA A 80 -1.53 0.49 11.99
CA ALA A 80 -0.52 0.71 10.96
C ALA A 80 -0.62 2.12 10.35
N ALA A 81 -1.82 2.60 10.06
CA ALA A 81 -2.02 3.96 9.53
C ALA A 81 -1.51 5.04 10.50
N GLN A 82 -1.72 4.87 11.81
CA GLN A 82 -1.17 5.77 12.82
C GLN A 82 0.37 5.70 12.88
N ALA A 83 0.95 4.51 12.77
CA ALA A 83 2.40 4.33 12.72
C ALA A 83 3.01 5.00 11.47
N VAL A 84 2.36 4.90 10.32
CA VAL A 84 2.73 5.59 9.07
C VAL A 84 2.76 7.10 9.28
N ARG A 85 1.70 7.67 9.85
CA ARG A 85 1.61 9.11 10.13
C ARG A 85 2.70 9.55 11.11
N ALA A 86 2.94 8.78 12.15
CA ALA A 86 3.98 9.09 13.15
C ALA A 86 5.39 9.08 12.53
N HIS A 87 5.70 8.08 11.70
CA HIS A 87 6.98 7.95 11.02
C HIS A 87 7.21 9.06 10.00
N ALA A 88 6.19 9.39 9.21
CA ALA A 88 6.26 10.43 8.18
C ALA A 88 6.16 11.87 8.75
N GLY A 89 5.69 12.04 9.97
CA GLY A 89 5.39 13.35 10.59
C GLY A 89 4.15 14.05 10.00
N LYS A 90 3.52 13.45 9.00
CA LYS A 90 2.32 13.94 8.28
C LYS A 90 1.55 12.78 7.67
N ALA A 91 0.41 13.05 7.04
CA ALA A 91 -0.25 12.09 6.18
C ALA A 91 0.67 11.71 4.99
N PRO A 92 0.68 10.45 4.55
CA PRO A 92 1.47 10.06 3.38
C PRO A 92 0.97 10.75 2.11
N ASP A 93 1.89 11.08 1.20
CA ASP A 93 1.56 11.72 -0.08
C ASP A 93 0.96 10.71 -1.09
N LEU A 94 1.26 9.43 -0.91
CA LEU A 94 0.71 8.33 -1.69
C LEU A 94 0.40 7.14 -0.78
N VAL A 95 -0.78 6.56 -0.96
CA VAL A 95 -1.13 5.24 -0.41
C VAL A 95 -1.49 4.33 -1.56
N LEU A 96 -0.78 3.20 -1.68
CA LEU A 96 -0.97 2.25 -2.77
C LEU A 96 -1.36 0.87 -2.23
N TYR A 97 -2.53 0.39 -2.63
CA TYR A 97 -3.01 -0.94 -2.30
C TYR A 97 -2.67 -1.93 -3.41
N CYS A 98 -1.64 -2.74 -3.19
CA CYS A 98 -1.21 -3.83 -4.07
C CYS A 98 -1.42 -5.20 -3.42
N ALA A 99 -1.96 -5.27 -2.19
CA ALA A 99 -2.28 -6.53 -1.58
C ALA A 99 -3.38 -7.24 -2.36
N GLY A 100 -3.19 -8.51 -2.62
CA GLY A 100 -4.14 -9.29 -3.38
C GLY A 100 -4.04 -10.77 -3.04
N HIS A 101 -5.15 -11.46 -3.20
CA HIS A 101 -5.24 -12.90 -3.11
C HIS A 101 -5.88 -13.44 -4.39
N TYR A 102 -5.24 -14.42 -5.00
CA TYR A 102 -5.76 -15.11 -6.17
C TYR A 102 -5.52 -16.61 -6.07
N ARG A 103 -6.60 -17.36 -6.11
CA ARG A 103 -6.60 -18.82 -6.21
C ARG A 103 -7.56 -19.20 -7.34
N PRO A 104 -7.06 -19.74 -8.45
CA PRO A 104 -7.92 -20.15 -9.55
C PRO A 104 -8.84 -21.31 -9.12
N LEU A 105 -10.13 -21.19 -9.43
CA LEU A 105 -11.13 -22.20 -9.16
C LEU A 105 -11.88 -22.56 -10.44
N ARG A 106 -12.24 -23.84 -10.56
CA ARG A 106 -13.19 -24.29 -11.59
C ARG A 106 -14.59 -24.34 -10.99
N THR A 107 -15.62 -24.02 -11.79
CA THR A 107 -17.01 -24.13 -11.35
C THR A 107 -17.41 -25.53 -10.91
N THR A 108 -16.74 -26.55 -11.48
CA THR A 108 -16.92 -27.96 -11.09
C THR A 108 -16.31 -28.33 -9.73
N ALA A 109 -15.51 -27.43 -9.16
CA ALA A 109 -14.85 -27.57 -7.85
C ALA A 109 -14.92 -26.24 -7.10
N PHE A 110 -16.15 -25.74 -6.92
CA PHE A 110 -16.41 -24.46 -6.24
C PHE A 110 -16.06 -24.56 -4.76
N ASP A 111 -15.28 -23.60 -4.27
CA ASP A 111 -14.87 -23.48 -2.88
C ASP A 111 -15.29 -22.10 -2.35
N LEU A 112 -16.36 -22.09 -1.55
CA LEU A 112 -16.91 -20.86 -0.98
C LEU A 112 -15.89 -20.15 -0.08
N ALA A 113 -15.13 -20.89 0.73
CA ALA A 113 -14.14 -20.30 1.64
C ALA A 113 -13.03 -19.59 0.86
N ALA A 114 -12.56 -20.18 -0.25
CA ALA A 114 -11.60 -19.53 -1.13
C ALA A 114 -12.18 -18.24 -1.75
N MET A 115 -13.45 -18.24 -2.16
CA MET A 115 -14.12 -17.03 -2.68
C MET A 115 -14.25 -15.95 -1.62
N GLN A 116 -14.63 -16.31 -0.41
CA GLN A 116 -14.69 -15.38 0.72
C GLN A 116 -13.32 -14.77 1.03
N GLN A 117 -12.24 -15.56 0.92
CA GLN A 117 -10.87 -15.06 1.08
C GLN A 117 -10.49 -14.05 0.00
N HIS A 118 -10.91 -14.26 -1.26
CA HIS A 118 -10.72 -13.24 -2.32
C HIS A 118 -11.42 -11.94 -1.95
N LEU A 119 -12.67 -11.98 -1.50
CA LEU A 119 -13.40 -10.78 -1.06
C LEU A 119 -12.75 -10.11 0.14
N ALA A 120 -12.36 -10.89 1.14
CA ALA A 120 -11.75 -10.36 2.36
C ALA A 120 -10.46 -9.59 2.07
N VAL A 121 -9.56 -10.15 1.24
CA VAL A 121 -8.30 -9.49 0.90
C VAL A 121 -8.50 -8.41 -0.15
N ASN A 122 -9.09 -8.76 -1.32
CA ASN A 122 -9.05 -7.86 -2.48
C ASN A 122 -10.01 -6.67 -2.35
N TYR A 123 -11.08 -6.82 -1.59
CA TYR A 123 -12.09 -5.77 -1.38
C TYR A 123 -12.14 -5.30 0.07
N GLY A 124 -12.34 -6.20 1.02
CA GLY A 124 -12.44 -5.87 2.45
C GLY A 124 -11.21 -5.13 2.96
N GLY A 125 -10.02 -5.64 2.65
CA GLY A 125 -8.76 -4.98 3.03
C GLY A 125 -8.61 -3.57 2.46
N ALA A 126 -9.08 -3.32 1.23
CA ALA A 126 -9.09 -1.98 0.65
C ALA A 126 -10.05 -1.05 1.39
N LEU A 127 -11.22 -1.56 1.84
CA LEU A 127 -12.14 -0.77 2.65
C LEU A 127 -11.56 -0.43 4.03
N HIS A 128 -10.90 -1.39 4.69
CA HIS A 128 -10.22 -1.13 5.98
C HIS A 128 -9.15 -0.05 5.82
N LEU A 129 -8.40 -0.11 4.71
CA LEU A 129 -7.39 0.92 4.42
C LEU A 129 -8.03 2.29 4.20
N LEU A 130 -9.08 2.39 3.40
CA LEU A 130 -9.78 3.66 3.15
C LEU A 130 -10.32 4.26 4.44
N ASP A 131 -10.97 3.45 5.29
CA ASP A 131 -11.47 3.88 6.58
C ASP A 131 -10.37 4.46 7.48
N ALA A 132 -9.19 3.83 7.48
CA ALA A 132 -8.06 4.25 8.28
C ALA A 132 -7.34 5.51 7.76
N VAL A 133 -7.24 5.70 6.42
CA VAL A 133 -6.41 6.76 5.83
C VAL A 133 -7.18 8.01 5.43
N LEU A 134 -8.45 7.89 5.02
CA LEU A 134 -9.24 9.05 4.57
C LEU A 134 -9.30 10.19 5.61
N PRO A 135 -9.52 9.93 6.91
CA PRO A 135 -9.53 11.01 7.90
C PRO A 135 -8.24 11.80 7.95
N MET A 136 -7.09 11.16 7.75
CA MET A 136 -5.79 11.84 7.77
C MET A 136 -5.41 12.51 6.45
N LEU A 137 -5.95 12.03 5.33
CA LEU A 137 -5.70 12.59 3.99
C LEU A 137 -6.59 13.82 3.71
N LEU A 138 -7.74 13.92 4.39
CA LEU A 138 -8.71 14.99 4.21
C LEU A 138 -8.58 16.11 5.27
N ALA A 139 -7.77 15.89 6.32
CA ALA A 139 -7.51 16.88 7.37
C ALA A 139 -6.47 17.91 6.90
#